data_dae8a186bc2ab3f037a84df6bf8a5b66
#
_entry.id   dae8a186bc2ab3f037a84df6bf8a5b66
#
_cell.length_a   1.000
_cell.length_b   1.000
_cell.length_c   1.000
_cell.angle_alpha   90.00
_cell.angle_beta   90.00
_cell.angle_gamma   90.00
#
_symmetry.space_group_name_H-M   'P 1'
#
loop_
_entity.id
_entity.type
_entity.pdbx_description
1 polymer ?
#
loop_
_entity_poly.entity_id
_entity_poly.type
_entity_poly.pdbx_seq_one_letter_code
_entity_poly.pdbx_strand_id
1 'polypeptide(L)'
;MVDALKEENPEVEFEIVVIKTTGDIDQRQNLSELGVGVFVRELEAALLDKRIDLAVHSLKDMQSSLPPEFALAAVPFREDPRDAFISRNGETLEEIPAGSRIATGSARRQALVKNIRPDLVVESLRGNVPTRLAKLDVTDGPDAVILATAGLKRLGLEERITQHLSCSNFVSAVGQGALALETRASDATTAAIATKINHKETLLEVTAERAFLDEIGGGCSTSVSAHAKIRGERLEFSAFASTPDGMQVIRESLVDEASNAEEVGKKMGQLFVERGARQLVAGNSN
;
A
#
# COMPACT_ATOMS: atom_id res chain seq x y z
N MET A 1 -13.97 5.59 10.05
CA MET A 1 -14.40 6.14 8.76
C MET A 1 -15.84 6.63 8.80
N VAL A 2 -16.82 5.76 9.14
CA VAL A 2 -18.23 6.19 9.25
C VAL A 2 -18.41 7.32 10.26
N ASP A 3 -17.73 7.25 11.40
CA ASP A 3 -17.81 8.33 12.42
C ASP A 3 -17.31 9.68 11.87
N ALA A 4 -16.20 9.69 11.14
CA ALA A 4 -15.69 10.90 10.50
C ALA A 4 -16.67 11.45 9.43
N LEU A 5 -17.30 10.57 8.65
CA LEU A 5 -18.32 11.00 7.69
C LEU A 5 -19.55 11.58 8.37
N LYS A 6 -20.02 10.97 9.48
CA LYS A 6 -21.17 11.47 10.26
C LYS A 6 -20.89 12.81 10.93
N GLU A 7 -19.68 12.99 11.44
CA GLU A 7 -19.25 14.24 12.08
C GLU A 7 -19.35 15.42 11.10
N GLU A 8 -18.89 15.22 9.87
CA GLU A 8 -18.90 16.25 8.82
C GLU A 8 -20.25 16.38 8.06
N ASN A 9 -21.14 15.38 8.23
CA ASN A 9 -22.44 15.35 7.56
C ASN A 9 -23.54 14.89 8.53
N PRO A 10 -23.88 15.68 9.56
CA PRO A 10 -24.81 15.27 10.62
C PRO A 10 -26.25 15.04 10.12
N GLU A 11 -26.59 15.58 8.96
CA GLU A 11 -27.89 15.42 8.31
C GLU A 11 -28.01 14.16 7.44
N VAL A 12 -26.90 13.38 7.28
CA VAL A 12 -26.86 12.22 6.42
C VAL A 12 -26.85 10.94 7.27
N GLU A 13 -27.73 10.01 6.94
CA GLU A 13 -27.70 8.66 7.49
C GLU A 13 -26.76 7.76 6.69
N PHE A 14 -25.90 7.01 7.41
CA PHE A 14 -24.94 6.09 6.83
C PHE A 14 -25.27 4.66 7.26
N GLU A 15 -25.44 3.78 6.28
CA GLU A 15 -25.58 2.34 6.47
C GLU A 15 -24.30 1.63 6.02
N ILE A 16 -23.83 0.65 6.83
CA ILE A 16 -22.68 -0.17 6.47
C ILE A 16 -23.15 -1.44 5.77
N VAL A 17 -22.80 -1.58 4.49
CA VAL A 17 -23.05 -2.80 3.70
C VAL A 17 -21.74 -3.58 3.59
N VAL A 18 -21.69 -4.77 4.17
CA VAL A 18 -20.53 -5.65 4.09
C VAL A 18 -20.58 -6.47 2.82
N ILE A 19 -19.59 -6.28 1.95
CA ILE A 19 -19.43 -7.05 0.70
C ILE A 19 -18.22 -7.95 0.86
N LYS A 20 -18.45 -9.27 0.70
CA LYS A 20 -17.36 -10.25 0.69
C LYS A 20 -16.76 -10.31 -0.71
N THR A 21 -15.44 -10.15 -0.79
CA THR A 21 -14.70 -10.23 -2.04
C THR A 21 -14.17 -11.65 -2.30
N THR A 22 -13.86 -11.96 -3.55
CA THR A 22 -13.22 -13.23 -3.92
C THR A 22 -11.88 -13.41 -3.19
N GLY A 23 -11.14 -12.31 -2.98
CA GLY A 23 -9.90 -12.30 -2.20
C GLY A 23 -10.07 -12.66 -0.72
N ASP A 24 -11.27 -12.42 -0.14
CA ASP A 24 -11.58 -12.82 1.24
C ASP A 24 -11.92 -14.31 1.34
N ILE A 25 -12.50 -14.89 0.28
CA ILE A 25 -13.04 -16.26 0.27
C ILE A 25 -11.94 -17.27 -0.09
N ASP A 26 -11.13 -17.00 -1.11
CA ASP A 26 -10.11 -17.94 -1.61
C ASP A 26 -8.69 -17.55 -1.22
N GLN A 27 -8.28 -17.94 -0.01
CA GLN A 27 -6.92 -17.74 0.50
C GLN A 27 -5.88 -18.72 -0.12
N ARG A 28 -6.30 -19.65 -0.98
CA ARG A 28 -5.43 -20.70 -1.55
C ARG A 28 -4.86 -20.33 -2.92
N GLN A 29 -5.55 -19.51 -3.69
CA GLN A 29 -5.07 -19.11 -5.02
C GLN A 29 -4.02 -17.99 -4.94
N ASN A 30 -3.10 -17.97 -5.89
CA ASN A 30 -2.09 -16.90 -5.99
C ASN A 30 -2.78 -15.58 -6.35
N LEU A 31 -2.67 -14.56 -5.50
CA LEU A 31 -3.16 -13.20 -5.79
C LEU A 31 -2.61 -12.66 -7.13
N SER A 32 -1.40 -13.10 -7.53
CA SER A 32 -0.81 -12.78 -8.84
C SER A 32 -1.53 -13.43 -10.02
N GLU A 33 -2.22 -14.58 -9.81
CA GLU A 33 -3.00 -15.26 -10.83
C GLU A 33 -4.43 -14.70 -10.96
N LEU A 34 -4.96 -14.14 -9.87
CA LEU A 34 -6.29 -13.52 -9.83
C LEU A 34 -6.30 -12.10 -10.42
N GLY A 35 -5.12 -11.52 -10.67
CA GLY A 35 -4.94 -10.20 -11.28
C GLY A 35 -5.10 -9.03 -10.30
N VAL A 36 -4.81 -7.82 -10.82
CA VAL A 36 -4.95 -6.57 -10.07
C VAL A 36 -6.44 -6.31 -9.79
N GLY A 37 -6.78 -5.86 -8.58
CA GLY A 37 -8.15 -5.44 -8.24
C GLY A 37 -9.08 -6.53 -7.72
N VAL A 38 -8.55 -7.70 -7.28
CA VAL A 38 -9.38 -8.79 -6.71
C VAL A 38 -10.23 -8.35 -5.51
N PHE A 39 -9.79 -7.33 -4.77
CA PHE A 39 -10.52 -6.77 -3.63
C PHE A 39 -11.41 -5.57 -4.02
N VAL A 40 -11.32 -5.11 -5.27
CA VAL A 40 -11.96 -3.88 -5.74
C VAL A 40 -13.18 -4.18 -6.61
N ARG A 41 -13.12 -5.21 -7.46
CA ARG A 41 -14.13 -5.53 -8.48
C ARG A 41 -15.54 -5.73 -7.92
N GLU A 42 -15.70 -6.43 -6.80
CA GLU A 42 -17.01 -6.68 -6.21
C GLU A 42 -17.61 -5.39 -5.60
N LEU A 43 -16.76 -4.49 -5.11
CA LEU A 43 -17.17 -3.18 -4.61
C LEU A 43 -17.56 -2.27 -5.78
N GLU A 44 -16.75 -2.23 -6.85
CA GLU A 44 -17.07 -1.50 -8.09
C GLU A 44 -18.39 -1.99 -8.72
N ALA A 45 -18.58 -3.32 -8.80
CA ALA A 45 -19.84 -3.88 -9.26
C ALA A 45 -21.03 -3.45 -8.37
N ALA A 46 -20.83 -3.42 -7.05
CA ALA A 46 -21.88 -2.97 -6.13
C ALA A 46 -22.19 -1.47 -6.26
N LEU A 47 -21.18 -0.64 -6.59
CA LEU A 47 -21.38 0.78 -6.92
C LEU A 47 -22.20 0.93 -8.20
N LEU A 48 -21.88 0.19 -9.27
CA LEU A 48 -22.63 0.25 -10.56
C LEU A 48 -24.07 -0.26 -10.39
N ASP A 49 -24.26 -1.33 -9.64
CA ASP A 49 -25.57 -1.90 -9.33
C ASP A 49 -26.39 -1.03 -8.35
N LYS A 50 -25.81 0.06 -7.84
CA LYS A 50 -26.40 0.96 -6.82
C LYS A 50 -26.79 0.23 -5.53
N ARG A 51 -26.09 -0.84 -5.19
CA ARG A 51 -26.24 -1.54 -3.89
C ARG A 51 -25.52 -0.79 -2.78
N ILE A 52 -24.51 -0.01 -3.15
CA ILE A 52 -23.80 0.95 -2.29
C ILE A 52 -23.60 2.26 -3.07
N ASP A 53 -23.40 3.35 -2.35
CA ASP A 53 -23.12 4.66 -2.95
C ASP A 53 -21.66 5.04 -2.80
N LEU A 54 -20.98 4.50 -1.79
CA LEU A 54 -19.58 4.77 -1.43
C LEU A 54 -18.86 3.46 -1.10
N ALA A 55 -17.69 3.26 -1.68
CA ALA A 55 -16.79 2.17 -1.31
C ALA A 55 -15.57 2.70 -0.55
N VAL A 56 -15.11 1.95 0.46
CA VAL A 56 -13.91 2.30 1.24
C VAL A 56 -12.84 1.25 0.99
N HIS A 57 -11.70 1.68 0.46
CA HIS A 57 -10.57 0.83 0.12
C HIS A 57 -9.31 1.16 0.91
N SER A 58 -8.44 0.18 1.08
CA SER A 58 -7.03 0.49 1.30
C SER A 58 -6.46 0.99 -0.04
N LEU A 59 -5.96 2.22 -0.09
CA LEU A 59 -5.54 2.85 -1.36
C LEU A 59 -4.47 2.03 -2.09
N LYS A 60 -3.58 1.37 -1.37
CA LYS A 60 -2.52 0.52 -1.95
C LYS A 60 -3.03 -0.69 -2.74
N ASP A 61 -4.28 -1.09 -2.53
CA ASP A 61 -4.91 -2.25 -3.18
C ASP A 61 -5.73 -1.82 -4.43
N MET A 62 -5.87 -0.50 -4.65
CA MET A 62 -6.51 0.08 -5.83
C MET A 62 -5.53 0.20 -7.01
N GLN A 63 -6.09 0.20 -8.22
CA GLN A 63 -5.33 0.51 -9.44
C GLN A 63 -4.85 1.97 -9.42
N SER A 64 -3.68 2.24 -10.03
CA SER A 64 -3.16 3.62 -10.16
C SER A 64 -4.06 4.49 -11.02
N SER A 65 -4.66 3.93 -12.06
CA SER A 65 -5.66 4.56 -12.93
C SER A 65 -7.02 3.92 -12.70
N LEU A 66 -8.06 4.71 -12.46
CA LEU A 66 -9.43 4.22 -12.27
C LEU A 66 -10.18 4.13 -13.59
N PRO A 67 -11.09 3.14 -13.75
CA PRO A 67 -12.05 3.14 -14.83
C PRO A 67 -12.89 4.43 -14.83
N PRO A 68 -13.32 4.93 -16.00
CA PRO A 68 -14.01 6.22 -16.12
C PRO A 68 -15.39 6.28 -15.44
N GLU A 69 -15.94 5.12 -15.08
CA GLU A 69 -17.20 5.00 -14.34
C GLU A 69 -17.06 5.38 -12.86
N PHE A 70 -15.83 5.41 -12.34
CA PHE A 70 -15.55 5.66 -10.93
C PHE A 70 -14.73 6.91 -10.71
N ALA A 71 -14.80 7.43 -9.49
CA ALA A 71 -14.03 8.58 -9.05
C ALA A 71 -13.47 8.35 -7.65
N LEU A 72 -12.22 8.76 -7.42
CA LEU A 72 -11.64 8.89 -6.09
C LEU A 72 -12.20 10.16 -5.46
N ALA A 73 -13.25 10.03 -4.67
CA ALA A 73 -13.97 11.17 -4.10
C ALA A 73 -13.23 11.82 -2.93
N ALA A 74 -12.52 11.03 -2.12
CA ALA A 74 -11.73 11.54 -1.01
C ALA A 74 -10.61 10.59 -0.60
N VAL A 75 -9.55 11.17 -0.07
CA VAL A 75 -8.48 10.47 0.65
C VAL A 75 -8.35 11.13 2.02
N PRO A 76 -8.85 10.51 3.09
CA PRO A 76 -8.76 11.03 4.45
C PRO A 76 -7.32 11.06 4.96
N PHE A 77 -7.13 11.60 6.18
CA PHE A 77 -5.82 11.63 6.83
C PHE A 77 -5.15 10.25 6.80
N ARG A 78 -3.89 10.23 6.36
CA ARG A 78 -3.10 9.01 6.19
C ARG A 78 -2.63 8.48 7.54
N GLU A 79 -2.89 7.22 7.81
CA GLU A 79 -2.28 6.51 8.93
C GLU A 79 -0.81 6.21 8.61
N ASP A 80 -0.02 5.81 9.61
CA ASP A 80 1.40 5.52 9.51
C ASP A 80 1.74 4.64 8.28
N PRO A 81 2.47 5.18 7.28
CA PRO A 81 2.78 4.49 6.04
C PRO A 81 3.89 3.45 6.18
N ARG A 82 4.58 3.40 7.33
CA ARG A 82 5.73 2.51 7.55
C ARG A 82 5.33 1.05 7.53
N ASP A 83 6.31 0.22 7.22
CA ASP A 83 6.25 -1.21 7.51
C ASP A 83 6.65 -1.46 8.96
N ALA A 84 6.00 -2.43 9.58
CA ALA A 84 6.29 -2.91 10.92
C ALA A 84 7.03 -4.24 10.82
N PHE A 85 8.20 -4.32 11.44
CA PHE A 85 8.93 -5.54 11.68
C PHE A 85 8.51 -6.10 13.05
N ILE A 86 8.13 -7.36 13.08
CA ILE A 86 7.65 -8.04 14.28
C ILE A 86 8.46 -9.31 14.41
N SER A 87 9.38 -9.34 15.33
CA SER A 87 10.20 -10.51 15.63
C SER A 87 9.66 -11.28 16.84
N ARG A 88 10.00 -12.55 16.91
CA ARG A 88 9.56 -13.45 17.99
C ARG A 88 10.19 -13.10 19.34
N ASN A 89 11.45 -12.72 19.33
CA ASN A 89 12.22 -12.50 20.55
C ASN A 89 12.56 -11.02 20.79
N GLY A 90 12.02 -10.09 19.99
CA GLY A 90 12.20 -8.65 20.17
C GLY A 90 13.41 -8.03 19.46
N GLU A 91 14.14 -8.79 18.61
CA GLU A 91 15.22 -8.25 17.79
C GLU A 91 14.72 -7.32 16.70
N THR A 92 15.46 -6.29 16.37
CA THR A 92 15.25 -5.45 15.20
C THR A 92 15.70 -6.15 13.91
N LEU A 93 15.39 -5.60 12.74
CA LEU A 93 15.85 -6.13 11.44
C LEU A 93 17.38 -6.16 11.35
N GLU A 94 18.04 -5.21 11.98
CA GLU A 94 19.51 -5.10 12.03
C GLU A 94 20.13 -6.15 12.96
N GLU A 95 19.46 -6.50 14.05
CA GLU A 95 19.96 -7.36 15.13
C GLU A 95 19.64 -8.84 14.95
N ILE A 96 18.57 -9.16 14.18
CA ILE A 96 18.15 -10.55 14.01
C ILE A 96 19.27 -11.41 13.42
N PRO A 97 19.52 -12.64 13.96
CA PRO A 97 20.64 -13.47 13.52
C PRO A 97 20.65 -13.77 12.02
N ALA A 98 21.84 -13.94 11.44
CA ALA A 98 22.00 -14.40 10.06
C ALA A 98 21.32 -15.78 9.87
N GLY A 99 20.68 -15.96 8.69
CA GLY A 99 19.91 -17.15 8.38
C GLY A 99 18.49 -17.18 8.96
N SER A 100 18.07 -16.17 9.78
CA SER A 100 16.71 -16.09 10.29
C SER A 100 15.67 -15.99 9.17
N ARG A 101 14.50 -16.60 9.40
CA ARG A 101 13.39 -16.66 8.45
C ARG A 101 12.44 -15.48 8.63
N ILE A 102 12.36 -14.63 7.61
CA ILE A 102 11.49 -13.46 7.59
C ILE A 102 10.32 -13.72 6.64
N ALA A 103 9.10 -13.70 7.17
CA ALA A 103 7.93 -14.03 6.36
C ALA A 103 7.14 -12.78 5.92
N THR A 104 6.88 -12.71 4.62
CA THR A 104 6.04 -11.66 4.01
C THR A 104 5.44 -12.13 2.68
N GLY A 105 4.21 -11.72 2.37
CA GLY A 105 3.57 -11.98 1.08
C GLY A 105 3.81 -10.90 0.02
N SER A 106 4.64 -9.89 0.32
CA SER A 106 4.87 -8.75 -0.57
C SER A 106 6.22 -8.87 -1.28
N ALA A 107 6.20 -8.93 -2.62
CA ALA A 107 7.41 -8.96 -3.44
C ALA A 107 8.33 -7.76 -3.12
N ARG A 108 7.76 -6.57 -2.95
CA ARG A 108 8.48 -5.38 -2.53
C ARG A 108 9.25 -5.58 -1.21
N ARG A 109 8.57 -6.10 -0.17
CA ARG A 109 9.21 -6.34 1.14
C ARG A 109 10.28 -7.40 1.06
N GLN A 110 10.03 -8.46 0.30
CA GLN A 110 11.03 -9.52 0.04
C GLN A 110 12.30 -8.92 -0.56
N ALA A 111 12.15 -8.14 -1.63
CA ALA A 111 13.27 -7.49 -2.30
C ALA A 111 14.01 -6.50 -1.38
N LEU A 112 13.28 -5.68 -0.60
CA LEU A 112 13.88 -4.73 0.34
C LEU A 112 14.67 -5.44 1.46
N VAL A 113 14.12 -6.53 2.03
CA VAL A 113 14.85 -7.35 3.02
C VAL A 113 16.12 -7.92 2.40
N LYS A 114 16.02 -8.54 1.22
CA LYS A 114 17.18 -9.13 0.52
C LYS A 114 18.25 -8.10 0.17
N ASN A 115 17.85 -6.89 -0.18
CA ASN A 115 18.78 -5.79 -0.46
C ASN A 115 19.52 -5.31 0.80
N ILE A 116 18.83 -5.24 1.95
CA ILE A 116 19.41 -4.72 3.21
C ILE A 116 20.15 -5.84 3.96
N ARG A 117 19.59 -7.05 4.01
CA ARG A 117 20.06 -8.21 4.75
C ARG A 117 20.02 -9.46 3.85
N PRO A 118 20.97 -9.59 2.89
CA PRO A 118 21.03 -10.73 1.96
C PRO A 118 21.29 -12.07 2.64
N ASP A 119 21.74 -12.04 3.88
CA ASP A 119 21.99 -13.19 4.76
C ASP A 119 20.71 -13.80 5.34
N LEU A 120 19.54 -13.11 5.26
CA LEU A 120 18.28 -13.62 5.78
C LEU A 120 17.55 -14.52 4.77
N VAL A 121 16.79 -15.46 5.28
CA VAL A 121 15.89 -16.32 4.49
C VAL A 121 14.52 -15.66 4.41
N VAL A 122 14.05 -15.33 3.20
CA VAL A 122 12.73 -14.71 3.02
C VAL A 122 11.75 -15.75 2.51
N GLU A 123 10.60 -15.88 3.20
CA GLU A 123 9.56 -16.85 2.87
C GLU A 123 8.18 -16.17 2.67
N SER A 124 7.32 -16.85 1.88
CA SER A 124 5.99 -16.31 1.59
C SER A 124 5.04 -16.48 2.77
N LEU A 125 4.29 -15.42 3.10
CA LEU A 125 3.29 -15.42 4.17
C LEU A 125 1.94 -14.94 3.64
N ARG A 126 0.87 -15.72 3.88
CA ARG A 126 -0.50 -15.40 3.47
C ARG A 126 -1.47 -15.37 4.62
N GLY A 127 -2.61 -14.72 4.38
CA GLY A 127 -3.68 -14.51 5.33
C GLY A 127 -3.85 -13.04 5.69
N ASN A 128 -4.86 -12.74 6.51
CA ASN A 128 -5.04 -11.42 7.11
C ASN A 128 -4.03 -11.18 8.25
N VAL A 129 -4.02 -9.98 8.83
CA VAL A 129 -3.05 -9.60 9.89
C VAL A 129 -3.09 -10.58 11.08
N PRO A 130 -4.26 -10.91 11.69
CA PRO A 130 -4.30 -11.88 12.77
C PRO A 130 -3.75 -13.26 12.40
N THR A 131 -4.09 -13.78 11.20
CA THR A 131 -3.59 -15.07 10.72
C THR A 131 -2.07 -15.08 10.56
N ARG A 132 -1.49 -13.97 10.05
CA ARG A 132 -0.04 -13.84 9.88
C ARG A 132 0.69 -13.77 11.22
N LEU A 133 0.14 -13.07 12.20
CA LEU A 133 0.68 -13.03 13.56
C LEU A 133 0.59 -14.41 14.24
N ALA A 134 -0.52 -15.11 14.10
CA ALA A 134 -0.66 -16.47 14.62
C ALA A 134 0.40 -17.42 14.04
N LYS A 135 0.81 -17.25 12.77
CA LYS A 135 1.89 -18.04 12.18
C LYS A 135 3.28 -17.68 12.73
N LEU A 136 3.49 -16.46 13.21
CA LEU A 136 4.71 -16.09 13.94
C LEU A 136 4.77 -16.79 15.30
N ASP A 137 3.62 -16.94 15.97
CA ASP A 137 3.53 -17.41 17.34
C ASP A 137 3.68 -18.95 17.49
N VAL A 138 3.64 -19.72 16.39
CA VAL A 138 3.84 -21.18 16.45
C VAL A 138 5.31 -21.57 16.50
N THR A 139 5.63 -22.70 17.13
CA THR A 139 7.02 -23.15 17.40
C THR A 139 7.89 -23.21 16.13
N ASP A 140 7.35 -23.76 15.04
CA ASP A 140 8.08 -23.91 13.77
C ASP A 140 7.78 -22.73 12.79
N GLY A 141 7.18 -21.65 13.27
CA GLY A 141 6.90 -20.46 12.50
C GLY A 141 8.16 -19.68 12.11
N PRO A 142 8.02 -18.61 11.31
CA PRO A 142 9.13 -17.72 10.98
C PRO A 142 9.67 -17.03 12.24
N ASP A 143 10.90 -16.49 12.14
CA ASP A 143 11.52 -15.74 13.23
C ASP A 143 10.98 -14.30 13.31
N ALA A 144 10.56 -13.76 12.17
CA ALA A 144 9.88 -12.46 12.09
C ALA A 144 8.91 -12.36 10.92
N VAL A 145 7.97 -11.42 11.01
CA VAL A 145 7.04 -11.05 9.93
C VAL A 145 7.11 -9.55 9.65
N ILE A 146 6.82 -9.16 8.40
CA ILE A 146 6.70 -7.74 8.04
C ILE A 146 5.26 -7.45 7.59
N LEU A 147 4.62 -6.53 8.30
CA LEU A 147 3.24 -6.10 8.07
C LEU A 147 3.18 -4.57 7.87
N ALA A 148 2.03 -4.04 7.41
CA ALA A 148 1.82 -2.60 7.39
C ALA A 148 1.44 -2.10 8.79
N THR A 149 2.12 -1.10 9.31
CA THR A 149 1.82 -0.46 10.62
C THR A 149 0.36 -0.05 10.71
N ALA A 150 -0.18 0.61 9.68
CA ALA A 150 -1.58 1.02 9.64
C ALA A 150 -2.58 -0.12 9.84
N GLY A 151 -2.26 -1.33 9.37
CA GLY A 151 -3.10 -2.51 9.57
C GLY A 151 -3.11 -2.99 11.02
N LEU A 152 -1.96 -2.95 11.68
CA LEU A 152 -1.84 -3.30 13.10
C LEU A 152 -2.56 -2.29 13.98
N LYS A 153 -2.36 -0.99 13.73
CA LYS A 153 -3.03 0.10 14.47
C LYS A 153 -4.55 -0.01 14.40
N ARG A 154 -5.11 -0.24 13.20
CA ARG A 154 -6.56 -0.40 13.01
C ARG A 154 -7.15 -1.60 13.76
N LEU A 155 -6.32 -2.57 14.10
CA LEU A 155 -6.74 -3.76 14.85
C LEU A 155 -6.36 -3.70 16.34
N GLY A 156 -5.76 -2.59 16.81
CA GLY A 156 -5.29 -2.45 18.20
C GLY A 156 -4.15 -3.41 18.57
N LEU A 157 -3.26 -3.72 17.60
CA LEU A 157 -2.16 -4.68 17.73
C LEU A 157 -0.78 -3.99 17.65
N GLU A 158 -0.71 -2.72 18.02
CA GLU A 158 0.54 -1.92 17.93
C GLU A 158 1.62 -2.41 18.89
N GLU A 159 1.23 -2.96 20.03
CA GLU A 159 2.15 -3.53 21.02
C GLU A 159 2.96 -4.74 20.50
N ARG A 160 2.50 -5.33 19.37
CA ARG A 160 3.23 -6.42 18.70
C ARG A 160 4.40 -5.92 17.88
N ILE A 161 4.50 -4.62 17.60
CA ILE A 161 5.53 -4.05 16.72
C ILE A 161 6.86 -3.99 17.46
N THR A 162 7.86 -4.71 16.93
CA THR A 162 9.23 -4.63 17.45
C THR A 162 9.94 -3.39 16.91
N GLN A 163 9.78 -3.10 15.62
CA GLN A 163 10.44 -1.98 14.96
C GLN A 163 9.57 -1.39 13.84
N HIS A 164 9.51 -0.07 13.77
CA HIS A 164 8.99 0.63 12.60
C HIS A 164 10.12 0.84 11.58
N LEU A 165 9.98 0.26 10.39
CA LEU A 165 10.97 0.40 9.32
C LEU A 165 10.84 1.78 8.67
N SER A 166 11.91 2.57 8.68
CA SER A 166 11.90 3.93 8.15
C SER A 166 11.67 3.95 6.64
N CYS A 167 10.75 4.79 6.15
CA CYS A 167 10.48 4.96 4.73
C CYS A 167 11.70 5.46 3.92
N SER A 168 12.73 6.02 4.56
CA SER A 168 13.97 6.41 3.88
C SER A 168 14.78 5.19 3.41
N ASN A 169 14.79 4.10 4.17
CA ASN A 169 15.53 2.88 3.85
C ASN A 169 14.63 1.74 3.38
N PHE A 170 13.42 1.68 3.91
CA PHE A 170 12.41 0.68 3.60
C PHE A 170 11.19 1.37 3.00
N VAL A 171 11.31 1.84 1.74
CA VAL A 171 10.29 2.64 1.06
C VAL A 171 8.95 1.90 1.07
N SER A 172 7.89 2.57 1.54
CA SER A 172 6.55 1.99 1.68
C SER A 172 5.90 1.68 0.32
N ALA A 173 4.88 0.83 0.32
CA ALA A 173 4.06 0.67 -0.87
C ALA A 173 3.31 1.97 -1.19
N VAL A 174 3.09 2.23 -2.48
CA VAL A 174 2.26 3.34 -2.97
C VAL A 174 0.90 3.30 -2.26
N GLY A 175 0.51 4.40 -1.65
CA GLY A 175 -0.75 4.54 -0.92
C GLY A 175 -0.83 3.77 0.41
N GLN A 176 0.26 3.17 0.91
CA GLN A 176 0.21 2.45 2.19
C GLN A 176 -0.14 3.41 3.35
N GLY A 177 -1.05 2.98 4.21
CA GLY A 177 -1.59 3.78 5.31
C GLY A 177 -2.82 4.61 4.93
N ALA A 178 -2.96 5.02 3.66
CA ALA A 178 -4.10 5.79 3.19
C ALA A 178 -5.33 4.90 2.92
N LEU A 179 -6.51 5.45 3.20
CA LEU A 179 -7.80 4.93 2.73
C LEU A 179 -8.25 5.76 1.53
N ALA A 180 -9.05 5.15 0.67
CA ALA A 180 -9.65 5.78 -0.48
C ALA A 180 -11.17 5.64 -0.41
N LEU A 181 -11.88 6.71 -0.66
CA LEU A 181 -13.34 6.73 -0.82
C LEU A 181 -13.65 6.83 -2.31
N GLU A 182 -14.26 5.78 -2.83
CA GLU A 182 -14.62 5.66 -4.25
C GLU A 182 -16.12 5.78 -4.42
N THR A 183 -16.53 6.52 -5.44
CA THR A 183 -17.94 6.71 -5.84
C THR A 183 -18.09 6.43 -7.33
N ARG A 184 -19.34 6.30 -7.80
CA ARG A 184 -19.64 6.46 -9.22
C ARG A 184 -19.22 7.86 -9.68
N ALA A 185 -18.58 7.99 -10.83
CA ALA A 185 -18.17 9.30 -11.38
C ALA A 185 -19.38 10.25 -11.62
N SER A 186 -20.56 9.67 -11.87
CA SER A 186 -21.82 10.41 -12.07
C SER A 186 -22.54 10.84 -10.79
N ASP A 187 -22.07 10.40 -9.61
CA ASP A 187 -22.72 10.66 -8.33
C ASP A 187 -22.11 11.85 -7.59
N ALA A 188 -22.38 13.05 -8.08
CA ALA A 188 -21.88 14.29 -7.50
C ALA A 188 -22.34 14.50 -6.05
N THR A 189 -23.48 13.99 -5.65
CA THR A 189 -24.01 14.13 -4.30
C THR A 189 -23.18 13.35 -3.30
N THR A 190 -22.95 12.06 -3.55
CA THR A 190 -22.12 11.22 -2.68
C THR A 190 -20.67 11.70 -2.68
N ALA A 191 -20.14 12.13 -3.82
CA ALA A 191 -18.80 12.71 -3.92
C ALA A 191 -18.65 13.97 -3.05
N ALA A 192 -19.63 14.87 -3.05
CA ALA A 192 -19.62 16.07 -2.20
C ALA A 192 -19.64 15.73 -0.70
N ILE A 193 -20.39 14.70 -0.29
CA ILE A 193 -20.42 14.19 1.09
C ILE A 193 -19.04 13.65 1.47
N ALA A 194 -18.46 12.80 0.63
CA ALA A 194 -17.15 12.18 0.90
C ALA A 194 -16.02 13.21 0.95
N THR A 195 -16.05 14.23 0.08
CA THR A 195 -15.00 15.26 -0.03
C THR A 195 -14.80 16.05 1.25
N LYS A 196 -15.81 16.15 2.14
CA LYS A 196 -15.69 16.87 3.40
C LYS A 196 -14.62 16.28 4.34
N ILE A 197 -14.32 14.99 4.24
CA ILE A 197 -13.25 14.35 5.02
C ILE A 197 -11.94 14.19 4.25
N ASN A 198 -11.82 14.82 3.07
CA ASN A 198 -10.60 14.74 2.28
C ASN A 198 -9.46 15.50 2.96
N HIS A 199 -8.29 14.87 3.09
CA HIS A 199 -7.10 15.50 3.65
C HIS A 199 -6.17 15.93 2.51
N LYS A 200 -6.04 17.24 2.32
CA LYS A 200 -5.33 17.83 1.18
C LYS A 200 -3.89 17.34 1.03
N GLU A 201 -3.13 17.32 2.13
CA GLU A 201 -1.72 16.87 2.09
C GLU A 201 -1.63 15.39 1.71
N THR A 202 -2.46 14.53 2.33
CA THR A 202 -2.50 13.10 1.98
C THR A 202 -2.86 12.90 0.52
N LEU A 203 -3.84 13.63 -0.01
CA LEU A 203 -4.22 13.54 -1.41
C LEU A 203 -3.03 13.88 -2.34
N LEU A 204 -2.29 14.95 -2.06
CA LEU A 204 -1.10 15.32 -2.82
C LEU A 204 0.01 14.27 -2.71
N GLU A 205 0.28 13.75 -1.49
CA GLU A 205 1.26 12.68 -1.26
C GLU A 205 0.94 11.45 -2.13
N VAL A 206 -0.30 10.95 -2.06
CA VAL A 206 -0.69 9.75 -2.81
C VAL A 206 -0.85 10.00 -4.31
N THR A 207 -1.13 11.24 -4.73
CA THR A 207 -1.14 11.62 -6.15
C THR A 207 0.26 11.48 -6.74
N ALA A 208 1.30 11.96 -6.06
CA ALA A 208 2.69 11.79 -6.50
C ALA A 208 3.07 10.30 -6.57
N GLU A 209 2.74 9.52 -5.52
CA GLU A 209 3.05 8.09 -5.47
C GLU A 209 2.35 7.31 -6.59
N ARG A 210 1.08 7.60 -6.87
CA ARG A 210 0.28 6.94 -7.92
C ARG A 210 0.75 7.32 -9.32
N ALA A 211 1.07 8.58 -9.56
CA ALA A 211 1.63 9.05 -10.83
C ALA A 211 2.96 8.35 -11.16
N PHE A 212 3.83 8.13 -10.15
CA PHE A 212 5.04 7.35 -10.32
C PHE A 212 4.75 5.88 -10.71
N LEU A 213 3.81 5.23 -10.02
CA LEU A 213 3.47 3.83 -10.28
C LEU A 213 2.86 3.64 -11.67
N ASP A 214 2.04 4.60 -12.12
CA ASP A 214 1.40 4.60 -13.43
C ASP A 214 2.43 4.67 -14.57
N GLU A 215 3.42 5.55 -14.46
CA GLU A 215 4.52 5.65 -15.41
C GLU A 215 5.34 4.36 -15.55
N ILE A 216 5.57 3.66 -14.45
CA ILE A 216 6.31 2.39 -14.48
C ILE A 216 5.45 1.25 -15.06
N GLY A 217 4.13 1.32 -14.90
CA GLY A 217 3.24 0.21 -15.25
C GLY A 217 3.33 -0.94 -14.26
N GLY A 218 3.70 -0.66 -13.01
CA GLY A 218 3.79 -1.63 -11.91
C GLY A 218 2.44 -1.87 -11.23
N GLY A 219 2.37 -2.92 -10.42
CA GLY A 219 1.21 -3.28 -9.61
C GLY A 219 1.62 -3.86 -8.27
N CYS A 220 0.61 -4.27 -7.46
CA CYS A 220 0.81 -4.78 -6.08
C CYS A 220 1.72 -6.02 -5.99
N SER A 221 1.94 -6.73 -7.10
CA SER A 221 2.80 -7.93 -7.18
C SER A 221 4.26 -7.63 -7.54
N THR A 222 4.61 -6.37 -7.79
CA THR A 222 5.95 -5.97 -8.22
C THR A 222 6.83 -5.45 -7.08
N SER A 223 8.15 -5.48 -7.27
CA SER A 223 9.13 -4.93 -6.35
C SER A 223 9.36 -3.43 -6.58
N VAL A 224 8.25 -2.68 -6.68
CA VAL A 224 8.22 -1.22 -6.83
C VAL A 224 7.64 -0.59 -5.57
N SER A 225 8.15 0.56 -5.18
CA SER A 225 7.63 1.37 -4.08
C SER A 225 7.91 2.85 -4.28
N ALA A 226 7.04 3.67 -3.71
CA ALA A 226 7.22 5.10 -3.61
C ALA A 226 6.59 5.61 -2.32
N HIS A 227 7.19 6.63 -1.77
CA HIS A 227 6.72 7.33 -0.58
C HIS A 227 6.89 8.83 -0.76
N ALA A 228 5.81 9.55 -0.63
CA ALA A 228 5.76 11.00 -0.60
C ALA A 228 5.41 11.49 0.80
N LYS A 229 6.04 12.59 1.23
CA LYS A 229 5.72 13.25 2.49
C LYS A 229 5.76 14.77 2.31
N ILE A 230 4.67 15.43 2.66
CA ILE A 230 4.59 16.89 2.68
C ILE A 230 5.11 17.41 4.02
N ARG A 231 5.97 18.44 3.93
CA ARG A 231 6.47 19.23 5.06
C ARG A 231 6.36 20.72 4.72
N GLY A 232 5.29 21.34 5.18
CA GLY A 232 4.92 22.68 4.78
C GLY A 232 4.60 22.75 3.28
N GLU A 233 5.33 23.56 2.54
CA GLU A 233 5.15 23.70 1.08
C GLU A 233 6.02 22.71 0.26
N ARG A 234 6.84 21.89 0.91
CA ARG A 234 7.75 20.95 0.24
C ARG A 234 7.20 19.55 0.23
N LEU A 235 7.40 18.85 -0.88
CA LEU A 235 7.15 17.43 -1.06
C LEU A 235 8.50 16.70 -1.08
N GLU A 236 8.74 15.85 -0.10
CA GLU A 236 9.82 14.87 -0.08
C GLU A 236 9.32 13.60 -0.77
N PHE A 237 10.00 13.16 -1.81
CA PHE A 237 9.62 11.97 -2.57
C PHE A 237 10.77 10.98 -2.64
N SER A 238 10.52 9.72 -2.32
CA SER A 238 11.48 8.62 -2.40
C SER A 238 10.87 7.46 -3.17
N ALA A 239 11.65 6.85 -4.07
CA ALA A 239 11.22 5.73 -4.88
C ALA A 239 12.26 4.60 -4.90
N PHE A 240 11.78 3.39 -5.11
CA PHE A 240 12.58 2.17 -5.19
C PHE A 240 11.97 1.21 -6.20
N ALA A 241 12.83 0.59 -7.02
CA ALA A 241 12.50 -0.55 -7.86
C ALA A 241 13.65 -1.55 -7.83
N SER A 242 13.35 -2.84 -7.89
CA SER A 242 14.40 -3.87 -7.90
C SER A 242 13.99 -5.12 -8.65
N THR A 243 15.01 -5.97 -8.94
CA THR A 243 14.75 -7.37 -9.26
C THR A 243 14.06 -8.09 -8.08
N PRO A 244 13.32 -9.18 -8.33
CA PRO A 244 12.62 -9.93 -7.26
C PRO A 244 13.55 -10.43 -6.15
N ASP A 245 14.83 -10.67 -6.46
CA ASP A 245 15.85 -11.08 -5.49
C ASP A 245 16.49 -9.92 -4.73
N GLY A 246 16.15 -8.67 -5.07
CA GLY A 246 16.69 -7.47 -4.46
C GLY A 246 18.15 -7.13 -4.77
N MET A 247 18.78 -7.85 -5.71
CA MET A 247 20.21 -7.70 -6.02
C MET A 247 20.52 -6.52 -6.92
N GLN A 248 19.61 -6.19 -7.84
CA GLN A 248 19.72 -5.00 -8.69
C GLN A 248 18.63 -4.01 -8.28
N VAL A 249 19.01 -2.80 -8.00
CA VAL A 249 18.11 -1.77 -7.47
C VAL A 249 18.27 -0.43 -8.20
N ILE A 250 17.17 0.26 -8.35
CA ILE A 250 17.11 1.68 -8.65
C ILE A 250 16.47 2.36 -7.44
N ARG A 251 17.15 3.34 -6.88
CA ARG A 251 16.67 4.14 -5.75
C ARG A 251 16.98 5.60 -5.99
N GLU A 252 15.99 6.44 -5.82
CA GLU A 252 16.13 7.89 -5.95
C GLU A 252 15.25 8.60 -4.92
N SER A 253 15.66 9.83 -4.60
CA SER A 253 14.87 10.74 -3.77
C SER A 253 15.04 12.16 -4.29
N LEU A 254 14.00 12.94 -4.18
CA LEU A 254 14.02 14.37 -4.52
C LEU A 254 13.11 15.16 -3.57
N VAL A 255 13.27 16.48 -3.60
CA VAL A 255 12.42 17.43 -2.88
C VAL A 255 11.98 18.51 -3.84
N ASP A 256 10.67 18.75 -3.93
CA ASP A 256 10.06 19.77 -4.80
C ASP A 256 8.96 20.53 -4.04
N GLU A 257 8.22 21.39 -4.73
CA GLU A 257 7.05 22.03 -4.16
C GLU A 257 5.86 21.06 -4.12
N ALA A 258 5.06 21.13 -3.05
CA ALA A 258 3.89 20.28 -2.88
C ALA A 258 2.82 20.47 -3.99
N SER A 259 2.75 21.66 -4.57
CA SER A 259 1.89 21.97 -5.73
C SER A 259 2.20 21.13 -6.98
N ASN A 260 3.42 20.63 -7.10
CA ASN A 260 3.92 19.86 -8.25
C ASN A 260 3.80 18.35 -8.06
N ALA A 261 3.00 17.88 -7.09
CA ALA A 261 2.97 16.48 -6.64
C ALA A 261 2.82 15.48 -7.80
N GLU A 262 1.88 15.69 -8.70
CA GLU A 262 1.67 14.80 -9.86
C GLU A 262 2.86 14.80 -10.82
N GLU A 263 3.37 15.99 -11.13
CA GLU A 263 4.54 16.18 -12.00
C GLU A 263 5.79 15.52 -11.44
N VAL A 264 6.00 15.63 -10.12
CA VAL A 264 7.09 14.95 -9.39
C VAL A 264 7.00 13.44 -9.57
N GLY A 265 5.83 12.87 -9.38
CA GLY A 265 5.59 11.44 -9.58
C GLY A 265 5.90 11.00 -11.01
N LYS A 266 5.37 11.72 -12.00
CA LYS A 266 5.62 11.45 -13.45
C LYS A 266 7.10 11.50 -13.78
N LYS A 267 7.79 12.59 -13.41
CA LYS A 267 9.24 12.75 -13.69
C LYS A 267 10.06 11.64 -13.05
N MET A 268 9.76 11.28 -11.81
CA MET A 268 10.46 10.18 -11.14
C MET A 268 10.18 8.85 -11.84
N GLY A 269 8.94 8.58 -12.25
CA GLY A 269 8.58 7.40 -13.00
C GLY A 269 9.32 7.30 -14.34
N GLN A 270 9.37 8.38 -15.12
CA GLN A 270 10.12 8.47 -16.38
C GLN A 270 11.61 8.18 -16.16
N LEU A 271 12.23 8.80 -15.16
CA LEU A 271 13.62 8.54 -14.79
C LEU A 271 13.87 7.04 -14.49
N PHE A 272 12.94 6.41 -13.78
CA PHE A 272 13.04 4.97 -13.48
C PHE A 272 12.89 4.11 -14.72
N VAL A 273 11.97 4.47 -15.64
CA VAL A 273 11.79 3.77 -16.92
C VAL A 273 13.05 3.90 -17.78
N GLU A 274 13.65 5.08 -17.89
CA GLU A 274 14.92 5.33 -18.61
C GLU A 274 16.07 4.49 -18.05
N ARG A 275 16.08 4.24 -16.74
CA ARG A 275 17.06 3.37 -16.07
C ARG A 275 16.73 1.88 -16.12
N GLY A 276 15.68 1.49 -16.85
CA GLY A 276 15.33 0.09 -17.05
C GLY A 276 14.45 -0.52 -15.96
N ALA A 277 13.72 0.27 -15.17
CA ALA A 277 12.90 -0.24 -14.08
C ALA A 277 11.87 -1.28 -14.54
N ARG A 278 11.27 -1.13 -15.74
CA ARG A 278 10.28 -2.09 -16.27
C ARG A 278 10.89 -3.48 -16.47
N GLN A 279 12.11 -3.53 -17.03
CA GLN A 279 12.85 -4.78 -17.25
C GLN A 279 13.31 -5.38 -15.92
N LEU A 280 13.79 -4.53 -15.02
CA LEU A 280 14.26 -4.93 -13.70
C LEU A 280 13.15 -5.64 -12.90
N VAL A 281 11.95 -5.05 -12.89
CA VAL A 281 10.79 -5.55 -12.13
C VAL A 281 10.18 -6.81 -12.76
N ALA A 282 10.20 -6.92 -14.08
CA ALA A 282 9.73 -8.11 -14.79
C ALA A 282 10.57 -9.37 -14.47
N GLY A 283 11.77 -9.17 -13.94
CA GLY A 283 12.77 -10.25 -13.84
C GLY A 283 13.30 -10.59 -15.21
N ASN A 284 14.60 -10.79 -15.36
CA ASN A 284 15.17 -11.29 -16.61
C ASN A 284 14.58 -12.68 -16.90
N SER A 285 13.54 -12.72 -17.73
CA SER A 285 13.08 -13.95 -18.37
C SER A 285 14.13 -14.29 -19.43
N ASN A 286 15.22 -14.93 -19.02
CA ASN A 286 16.14 -15.65 -19.89
C ASN A 286 15.88 -17.13 -19.77
#